data_9ba6dd37d27b83f8833d52736d43e2cc
#
_entry.id   9ba6dd37d27b83f8833d52736d43e2cc
#
_cell.length_a   1.000
_cell.length_b   1.000
_cell.length_c   1.000
_cell.angle_alpha   90.00
_cell.angle_beta   90.00
_cell.angle_gamma   90.00
#
_symmetry.space_group_name_H-M   'P 1'
#
loop_
_entity.id
_entity.type
_entity.pdbx_description
1 polymer ?
#
loop_
_entity_poly.entity_id
_entity_poly.type
_entity_poly.pdbx_seq_one_letter_code
_entity_poly.pdbx_strand_id
1 'polypeptide(L)'
;MTGSRARVIGTIFRREIATIRRTPGYWLLSFGLLVVLAAVLAVGGGGETGFVPAIVDLLLPTEVLVPLVAVVLGYRSLLADGDELAMIRTYPVSMPEYVCGVLLARVAGLVAMLAPIALLGGYVWLTASPDTGIYAIHTGVDSPVLFVRFLALVVLLGLSYLSMAMAVGTIAGSRRGALAIAALVLVGGVLGGDLAVIVSLGDDVGAGVLSTRVAIPPNGAFRGLVFERVIGVALPPDSGFVSPFRAIASLLGWTAIGVGVSTVAMTFGGAVGDRLERLRGRMGSVRDR
;
A
#
# COMPACT_ATOMS: atom_id res chain seq x y z
N MET A 1 25.31 -2.84 22.62
CA MET A 1 24.96 -3.67 21.46
C MET A 1 23.92 -3.02 20.51
N THR A 2 23.12 -2.05 20.94
CA THR A 2 22.11 -1.34 20.13
C THR A 2 22.69 -0.47 19.00
N GLY A 3 23.84 0.17 19.19
CA GLY A 3 24.46 1.02 18.15
C GLY A 3 24.97 0.28 16.91
N SER A 4 25.24 -1.03 17.01
CA SER A 4 25.64 -1.87 15.88
C SER A 4 24.44 -2.17 14.94
N ARG A 5 23.28 -2.52 15.49
CA ARG A 5 22.06 -2.84 14.73
C ARG A 5 21.54 -1.66 13.94
N ALA A 6 21.45 -0.47 14.56
CA ALA A 6 21.01 0.74 13.90
C ALA A 6 21.93 1.11 12.70
N ARG A 7 23.24 0.88 12.84
CA ARG A 7 24.20 1.12 11.76
C ARG A 7 24.01 0.16 10.59
N VAL A 8 23.75 -1.11 10.86
CA VAL A 8 23.47 -2.13 9.84
C VAL A 8 22.19 -1.75 9.06
N ILE A 9 21.08 -1.50 9.76
CA ILE A 9 19.81 -1.09 9.15
C ILE A 9 20.00 0.17 8.31
N GLY A 10 20.74 1.17 8.83
CA GLY A 10 21.03 2.41 8.10
C GLY A 10 21.86 2.19 6.83
N THR A 11 22.77 1.23 6.80
CA THR A 11 23.56 0.88 5.61
C THR A 11 22.68 0.24 4.54
N ILE A 12 21.81 -0.71 4.92
CA ILE A 12 20.86 -1.35 4.02
C ILE A 12 19.89 -0.29 3.45
N PHE A 13 19.34 0.56 4.32
CA PHE A 13 18.47 1.66 3.92
C PHE A 13 19.11 2.55 2.85
N ARG A 14 20.35 2.99 3.07
CA ARG A 14 21.08 3.87 2.11
C ARG A 14 21.30 3.18 0.76
N ARG A 15 21.64 1.90 0.76
CA ARG A 15 21.80 1.09 -0.46
C ARG A 15 20.49 1.04 -1.23
N GLU A 16 19.39 0.70 -0.57
CA GLU A 16 18.07 0.57 -1.19
C GLU A 16 17.54 1.91 -1.73
N ILE A 17 17.69 2.99 -0.98
CA ILE A 17 17.34 4.35 -1.46
C ILE A 17 18.14 4.73 -2.70
N ALA A 18 19.44 4.41 -2.72
CA ALA A 18 20.27 4.66 -3.91
C ALA A 18 19.77 3.87 -5.13
N THR A 19 19.30 2.65 -4.93
CA THR A 19 18.71 1.81 -5.98
C THR A 19 17.39 2.43 -6.49
N ILE A 20 16.49 2.85 -5.60
CA ILE A 20 15.23 3.50 -5.97
C ILE A 20 15.50 4.77 -6.79
N ARG A 21 16.42 5.63 -6.33
CA ARG A 21 16.77 6.88 -7.01
C ARG A 21 17.32 6.67 -8.41
N ARG A 22 18.06 5.59 -8.63
CA ARG A 22 18.71 5.26 -9.92
C ARG A 22 17.78 4.52 -10.88
N THR A 23 16.60 4.11 -10.46
CA THR A 23 15.64 3.36 -11.27
C THR A 23 14.63 4.32 -11.91
N PRO A 24 14.79 4.69 -13.20
CA PRO A 24 13.94 5.70 -13.84
C PRO A 24 12.46 5.27 -13.91
N GLY A 25 12.18 3.96 -13.95
CA GLY A 25 10.81 3.43 -14.00
C GLY A 25 9.95 3.87 -12.82
N TYR A 26 10.52 4.03 -11.63
CA TYR A 26 9.77 4.52 -10.47
C TYR A 26 9.36 5.99 -10.63
N TRP A 27 10.25 6.82 -11.18
CA TRP A 27 9.96 8.24 -11.41
C TRP A 27 8.97 8.45 -12.55
N LEU A 28 9.04 7.62 -13.60
CA LEU A 28 8.04 7.60 -14.68
C LEU A 28 6.66 7.21 -14.14
N LEU A 29 6.59 6.23 -13.23
CA LEU A 29 5.35 5.82 -12.58
C LEU A 29 4.78 6.95 -11.70
N SER A 30 5.64 7.63 -10.92
CA SER A 30 5.25 8.79 -10.11
C SER A 30 4.77 9.96 -10.97
N PHE A 31 5.44 10.22 -12.10
CA PHE A 31 5.01 11.24 -13.06
C PHE A 31 3.69 10.85 -13.73
N GLY A 32 3.52 9.60 -14.13
CA GLY A 32 2.26 9.08 -14.66
C GLY A 32 1.10 9.24 -13.65
N LEU A 33 1.38 8.96 -12.36
CA LEU A 33 0.43 9.22 -11.28
C LEU A 33 0.01 10.71 -11.25
N LEU A 34 0.98 11.63 -11.31
CA LEU A 34 0.69 13.08 -11.34
C LEU A 34 -0.21 13.43 -12.52
N VAL A 35 0.15 12.97 -13.73
CA VAL A 35 -0.59 13.31 -14.96
C VAL A 35 -2.04 12.81 -14.88
N VAL A 36 -2.25 11.56 -14.47
CA VAL A 36 -3.59 10.98 -14.37
C VAL A 36 -4.42 11.71 -13.31
N LEU A 37 -3.88 11.93 -12.11
CA LEU A 37 -4.63 12.59 -11.04
C LEU A 37 -4.90 14.06 -11.34
N ALA A 38 -3.95 14.77 -11.98
CA ALA A 38 -4.16 16.15 -12.42
C ALA A 38 -5.25 16.22 -13.51
N ALA A 39 -5.27 15.29 -14.46
CA ALA A 39 -6.32 15.22 -15.47
C ALA A 39 -7.70 14.94 -14.86
N VAL A 40 -7.79 14.02 -13.89
CA VAL A 40 -9.05 13.75 -13.18
C VAL A 40 -9.53 15.00 -12.44
N LEU A 41 -8.64 15.68 -11.73
CA LEU A 41 -8.96 16.90 -10.99
C LEU A 41 -9.41 18.05 -11.92
N ALA A 42 -8.76 18.18 -13.09
CA ALA A 42 -9.13 19.19 -14.09
C ALA A 42 -10.48 18.90 -14.75
N VAL A 43 -10.82 17.62 -14.99
CA VAL A 43 -12.11 17.23 -15.60
C VAL A 43 -13.24 17.26 -14.56
N GLY A 44 -12.96 16.86 -13.31
CA GLY A 44 -13.92 16.84 -12.21
C GLY A 44 -14.28 18.24 -11.69
N GLY A 45 -13.36 19.21 -11.86
CA GLY A 45 -13.56 20.59 -11.40
C GLY A 45 -13.43 20.79 -9.89
N GLY A 46 -13.17 19.71 -9.13
CA GLY A 46 -13.00 19.77 -7.69
C GLY A 46 -11.83 20.65 -7.24
N GLY A 47 -10.80 20.79 -8.08
CA GLY A 47 -9.65 21.63 -7.81
C GLY A 47 -9.96 23.12 -7.67
N GLU A 48 -11.02 23.61 -8.30
CA GLU A 48 -11.44 25.01 -8.27
C GLU A 48 -12.48 25.27 -7.18
N THR A 49 -13.13 24.21 -6.69
CA THR A 49 -14.28 24.31 -5.76
C THR A 49 -13.90 24.09 -4.30
N GLY A 50 -12.80 23.39 -4.00
CA GLY A 50 -12.33 23.17 -2.62
C GLY A 50 -11.65 21.84 -2.39
N PHE A 51 -11.20 21.61 -1.15
CA PHE A 51 -10.48 20.39 -0.78
C PHE A 51 -11.39 19.16 -0.76
N VAL A 52 -12.61 19.26 -0.22
CA VAL A 52 -13.55 18.13 -0.16
C VAL A 52 -13.95 17.66 -1.55
N PRO A 53 -14.39 18.53 -2.49
CA PRO A 53 -14.65 18.11 -3.87
C PRO A 53 -13.42 17.52 -4.56
N ALA A 54 -12.24 18.12 -4.39
CA ALA A 54 -11.01 17.60 -4.94
C ALA A 54 -10.69 16.20 -4.42
N ILE A 55 -10.91 15.93 -3.13
CA ILE A 55 -10.72 14.60 -2.53
C ILE A 55 -11.74 13.59 -3.10
N VAL A 56 -12.98 14.00 -3.33
CA VAL A 56 -13.99 13.13 -3.96
C VAL A 56 -13.56 12.73 -5.36
N ASP A 57 -13.09 13.67 -6.18
CA ASP A 57 -12.58 13.40 -7.53
C ASP A 57 -11.37 12.46 -7.49
N LEU A 58 -10.47 12.65 -6.53
CA LEU A 58 -9.24 11.87 -6.39
C LEU A 58 -9.44 10.50 -5.72
N LEU A 59 -10.57 10.23 -5.07
CA LEU A 59 -10.78 9.04 -4.25
C LEU A 59 -10.62 7.75 -5.07
N LEU A 60 -11.44 7.58 -6.11
CA LEU A 60 -11.42 6.38 -6.96
C LEU A 60 -10.07 6.15 -7.64
N PRO A 61 -9.47 7.15 -8.33
CA PRO A 61 -8.16 6.94 -8.94
C PRO A 61 -7.08 6.60 -7.92
N THR A 62 -7.09 7.18 -6.72
CA THR A 62 -6.09 6.83 -5.69
C THR A 62 -6.28 5.43 -5.16
N GLU A 63 -7.50 4.92 -5.03
CA GLU A 63 -7.79 3.53 -4.63
C GLU A 63 -7.19 2.48 -5.58
N VAL A 64 -6.95 2.83 -6.83
CA VAL A 64 -6.37 1.94 -7.84
C VAL A 64 -4.88 2.20 -8.03
N LEU A 65 -4.50 3.46 -8.19
CA LEU A 65 -3.13 3.84 -8.57
C LEU A 65 -2.15 3.72 -7.40
N VAL A 66 -2.58 4.02 -6.17
CA VAL A 66 -1.70 3.91 -4.99
C VAL A 66 -1.31 2.45 -4.69
N PRO A 67 -2.24 1.48 -4.67
CA PRO A 67 -1.89 0.07 -4.64
C PRO A 67 -0.95 -0.37 -5.76
N LEU A 68 -1.19 0.09 -6.99
CA LEU A 68 -0.32 -0.20 -8.12
C LEU A 68 1.11 0.28 -7.89
N VAL A 69 1.30 1.54 -7.49
CA VAL A 69 2.61 2.12 -7.15
C VAL A 69 3.28 1.32 -6.04
N ALA A 70 2.56 1.02 -4.97
CA ALA A 70 3.07 0.27 -3.83
C ALA A 70 3.50 -1.15 -4.21
N VAL A 71 2.68 -1.86 -5.00
CA VAL A 71 2.98 -3.22 -5.48
C VAL A 71 4.20 -3.21 -6.41
N VAL A 72 4.28 -2.29 -7.37
CA VAL A 72 5.45 -2.17 -8.27
C VAL A 72 6.73 -1.88 -7.49
N LEU A 73 6.65 -1.07 -6.43
CA LEU A 73 7.80 -0.75 -5.58
C LEU A 73 8.21 -1.95 -4.70
N GLY A 74 7.24 -2.77 -4.25
CA GLY A 74 7.44 -3.81 -3.23
C GLY A 74 7.78 -5.19 -3.79
N TYR A 75 7.15 -5.67 -4.88
CA TYR A 75 7.17 -7.09 -5.27
C TYR A 75 8.56 -7.67 -5.60
N ARG A 76 9.52 -6.83 -5.94
CA ARG A 76 10.90 -7.23 -6.25
C ARG A 76 11.89 -6.93 -5.12
N SER A 77 11.45 -6.28 -4.06
CA SER A 77 12.38 -5.75 -3.05
C SER A 77 13.08 -6.83 -2.21
N LEU A 78 12.43 -7.95 -2.01
CA LEU A 78 12.93 -9.11 -1.26
C LEU A 78 12.98 -10.37 -2.13
N LEU A 79 12.85 -10.23 -3.46
CA LEU A 79 13.00 -11.33 -4.40
C LEU A 79 14.49 -11.60 -4.56
N ALA A 80 15.00 -12.56 -3.81
CA ALA A 80 16.36 -13.03 -3.92
C ALA A 80 16.38 -14.38 -4.64
N ASP A 81 17.18 -14.50 -5.70
CA ASP A 81 17.54 -15.79 -6.26
C ASP A 81 18.35 -16.56 -5.18
N GLY A 82 18.31 -17.91 -5.20
CA GLY A 82 18.90 -18.72 -4.14
C GLY A 82 20.36 -18.36 -3.81
N ASP A 83 21.16 -18.03 -4.82
CA ASP A 83 22.56 -17.63 -4.68
C ASP A 83 22.71 -16.26 -3.99
N GLU A 84 21.83 -15.29 -4.31
CA GLU A 84 21.83 -13.97 -3.69
C GLU A 84 21.45 -14.07 -2.20
N LEU A 85 20.47 -14.90 -1.87
CA LEU A 85 20.08 -15.15 -0.49
C LEU A 85 21.19 -15.86 0.30
N ALA A 86 21.88 -16.84 -0.31
CA ALA A 86 23.02 -17.50 0.29
C ALA A 86 24.15 -16.49 0.59
N MET A 87 24.42 -15.58 -0.35
CA MET A 87 25.41 -14.52 -0.17
C MET A 87 25.02 -13.55 0.97
N ILE A 88 23.76 -13.13 1.04
CA ILE A 88 23.27 -12.26 2.13
C ILE A 88 23.46 -12.92 3.49
N ARG A 89 23.29 -14.24 3.59
CA ARG A 89 23.47 -15.00 4.83
C ARG A 89 24.92 -15.12 5.29
N THR A 90 25.90 -14.87 4.44
CA THR A 90 27.32 -14.84 4.83
C THR A 90 27.71 -13.55 5.57
N TYR A 91 26.90 -12.48 5.44
CA TYR A 91 27.13 -11.24 6.16
C TYR A 91 26.63 -11.35 7.61
N PRO A 92 27.26 -10.64 8.57
CA PRO A 92 26.85 -10.61 9.97
C PRO A 92 25.60 -9.74 10.18
N VAL A 93 24.54 -10.06 9.42
CA VAL A 93 23.24 -9.33 9.42
C VAL A 93 22.13 -10.32 9.71
N SER A 94 21.27 -10.03 10.68
CA SER A 94 20.08 -10.85 10.90
C SER A 94 19.01 -10.57 9.84
N MET A 95 18.24 -11.59 9.44
CA MET A 95 17.18 -11.45 8.43
C MET A 95 16.11 -10.38 8.82
N PRO A 96 15.70 -10.28 10.10
CA PRO A 96 14.80 -9.19 10.52
C PRO A 96 15.40 -7.78 10.34
N GLU A 97 16.71 -7.61 10.59
CA GLU A 97 17.39 -6.32 10.36
C GLU A 97 17.45 -5.99 8.86
N TYR A 98 17.69 -6.99 8.02
CA TYR A 98 17.67 -6.85 6.57
C TYR A 98 16.28 -6.42 6.07
N VAL A 99 15.22 -7.16 6.44
CA VAL A 99 13.83 -6.84 6.07
C VAL A 99 13.44 -5.45 6.57
N CYS A 100 13.81 -5.09 7.79
CA CYS A 100 13.54 -3.76 8.35
C CYS A 100 14.23 -2.64 7.54
N GLY A 101 15.51 -2.82 7.19
CA GLY A 101 16.25 -1.85 6.39
C GLY A 101 15.65 -1.65 4.99
N VAL A 102 15.26 -2.75 4.33
CA VAL A 102 14.57 -2.72 3.04
C VAL A 102 13.21 -2.06 3.16
N LEU A 103 12.39 -2.45 4.15
CA LEU A 103 11.06 -1.86 4.40
C LEU A 103 11.14 -0.35 4.58
N LEU A 104 12.02 0.14 5.45
CA LEU A 104 12.18 1.58 5.69
C LEU A 104 12.54 2.33 4.40
N ALA A 105 13.43 1.77 3.58
CA ALA A 105 13.79 2.37 2.30
C ALA A 105 12.62 2.38 1.32
N ARG A 106 11.83 1.29 1.26
CA ARG A 106 10.64 1.21 0.39
C ARG A 106 9.53 2.15 0.87
N VAL A 107 9.33 2.30 2.17
CA VAL A 107 8.40 3.29 2.73
C VAL A 107 8.81 4.72 2.35
N ALA A 108 10.09 5.07 2.50
CA ALA A 108 10.59 6.37 2.07
C ALA A 108 10.43 6.58 0.55
N GLY A 109 10.68 5.52 -0.25
CA GLY A 109 10.43 5.52 -1.69
C GLY A 109 8.94 5.71 -2.02
N LEU A 110 8.05 5.02 -1.32
CA LEU A 110 6.61 5.16 -1.48
C LEU A 110 6.17 6.60 -1.22
N VAL A 111 6.57 7.18 -0.09
CA VAL A 111 6.23 8.58 0.24
C VAL A 111 6.74 9.53 -0.83
N ALA A 112 7.97 9.33 -1.33
CA ALA A 112 8.51 10.15 -2.43
C ALA A 112 7.72 9.99 -3.74
N MET A 113 7.26 8.76 -4.08
CA MET A 113 6.47 8.49 -5.28
C MET A 113 5.02 9.00 -5.15
N LEU A 114 4.48 9.16 -3.94
CA LEU A 114 3.17 9.73 -3.68
C LEU A 114 3.20 11.27 -3.50
N ALA A 115 4.39 11.90 -3.52
CA ALA A 115 4.53 13.35 -3.44
C ALA A 115 3.68 14.13 -4.48
N PRO A 116 3.43 13.63 -5.71
CA PRO A 116 2.50 14.26 -6.65
C PRO A 116 1.11 14.55 -6.06
N ILE A 117 0.59 13.68 -5.18
CA ILE A 117 -0.72 13.90 -4.54
C ILE A 117 -0.64 15.13 -3.62
N ALA A 118 0.46 15.31 -2.88
CA ALA A 118 0.66 16.49 -2.06
C ALA A 118 0.78 17.78 -2.91
N LEU A 119 1.42 17.69 -4.09
CA LEU A 119 1.48 18.82 -5.04
C LEU A 119 0.10 19.23 -5.53
N LEU A 120 -0.80 18.27 -5.79
CA LEU A 120 -2.18 18.56 -6.17
C LEU A 120 -2.93 19.24 -5.02
N GLY A 121 -2.69 18.88 -3.76
CA GLY A 121 -3.23 19.63 -2.61
C GLY A 121 -2.75 21.07 -2.56
N GLY A 122 -1.49 21.32 -2.91
CA GLY A 122 -0.96 22.68 -3.08
C GLY A 122 -1.62 23.43 -4.23
N TYR A 123 -1.91 22.75 -5.33
CA TYR A 123 -2.66 23.32 -6.47
C TYR A 123 -4.06 23.72 -6.03
N VAL A 124 -4.81 22.84 -5.37
CA VAL A 124 -6.16 23.16 -4.84
C VAL A 124 -6.13 24.38 -3.90
N TRP A 125 -5.10 24.47 -3.05
CA TRP A 125 -4.95 25.64 -2.16
C TRP A 125 -4.80 26.95 -2.92
N LEU A 126 -4.15 26.93 -4.07
CA LEU A 126 -3.91 28.13 -4.88
C LEU A 126 -5.11 28.50 -5.77
N THR A 127 -5.93 27.51 -6.17
CA THR A 127 -6.99 27.68 -7.18
C THR A 127 -8.39 27.69 -6.60
N ALA A 128 -8.62 27.06 -5.44
CA ALA A 128 -9.94 26.99 -4.83
C ALA A 128 -10.46 28.39 -4.46
N SER A 129 -11.58 28.75 -5.04
CA SER A 129 -12.32 29.98 -4.73
C SER A 129 -13.44 29.68 -3.75
N PRO A 130 -13.49 30.36 -2.58
CA PRO A 130 -14.51 30.10 -1.56
C PRO A 130 -15.96 30.35 -2.06
N ASP A 131 -16.10 31.16 -3.12
CA ASP A 131 -17.40 31.62 -3.60
C ASP A 131 -18.06 30.70 -4.65
N THR A 132 -17.36 29.70 -5.19
CA THR A 132 -17.86 28.83 -6.27
C THR A 132 -18.36 27.48 -5.79
N GLY A 133 -18.24 27.14 -4.52
CA GLY A 133 -18.55 25.81 -4.00
C GLY A 133 -20.05 25.59 -3.79
N ILE A 134 -20.65 24.66 -4.53
CA ILE A 134 -22.01 24.14 -4.26
C ILE A 134 -22.12 23.59 -2.81
N TYR A 135 -20.98 23.24 -2.20
CA TYR A 135 -20.85 22.76 -0.82
C TYR A 135 -20.54 23.85 0.20
N ALA A 136 -20.51 25.13 -0.19
CA ALA A 136 -20.33 26.30 0.69
C ALA A 136 -21.47 26.53 1.69
N ILE A 137 -22.45 25.64 1.76
CA ILE A 137 -23.52 25.67 2.76
C ILE A 137 -22.98 25.54 4.19
N HIS A 138 -21.77 25.04 4.36
CA HIS A 138 -21.08 24.89 5.64
C HIS A 138 -19.75 25.66 5.62
N THR A 139 -19.83 26.97 5.65
CA THR A 139 -18.67 27.86 5.81
C THR A 139 -17.84 27.44 7.02
N GLY A 140 -16.62 26.98 6.78
CA GLY A 140 -15.65 26.59 7.83
C GLY A 140 -15.27 25.11 7.87
N VAL A 141 -15.93 24.23 7.12
CA VAL A 141 -15.64 22.79 7.11
C VAL A 141 -14.55 22.41 6.08
N ASP A 142 -14.47 23.14 4.95
CA ASP A 142 -13.45 22.87 3.93
C ASP A 142 -12.10 23.47 4.33
N SER A 143 -11.12 22.60 4.61
CA SER A 143 -9.83 22.99 5.19
C SER A 143 -8.69 22.18 4.58
N PRO A 144 -7.49 22.78 4.39
CA PRO A 144 -6.28 22.05 3.98
C PRO A 144 -5.95 20.85 4.89
N VAL A 145 -6.39 20.90 6.15
CA VAL A 145 -6.20 19.78 7.10
C VAL A 145 -6.89 18.51 6.63
N LEU A 146 -8.02 18.61 5.92
CA LEU A 146 -8.72 17.45 5.35
C LEU A 146 -7.88 16.79 4.27
N PHE A 147 -7.21 17.58 3.43
CA PHE A 147 -6.30 17.04 2.42
C PHE A 147 -5.07 16.37 3.05
N VAL A 148 -4.53 16.92 4.12
CA VAL A 148 -3.43 16.29 4.88
C VAL A 148 -3.90 14.95 5.50
N ARG A 149 -5.11 14.87 6.05
CA ARG A 149 -5.70 13.63 6.53
C ARG A 149 -5.86 12.61 5.40
N PHE A 150 -6.40 13.05 4.26
CA PHE A 150 -6.49 12.21 3.07
C PHE A 150 -5.12 11.66 2.65
N LEU A 151 -4.09 12.51 2.56
CA LEU A 151 -2.73 12.10 2.24
C LEU A 151 -2.17 11.08 3.23
N ALA A 152 -2.41 11.25 4.52
CA ALA A 152 -2.00 10.28 5.54
C ALA A 152 -2.69 8.90 5.33
N LEU A 153 -3.97 8.90 4.98
CA LEU A 153 -4.72 7.68 4.67
C LEU A 153 -4.22 7.02 3.38
N VAL A 154 -3.88 7.80 2.36
CA VAL A 154 -3.28 7.34 1.10
C VAL A 154 -1.93 6.64 1.37
N VAL A 155 -1.09 7.23 2.21
CA VAL A 155 0.19 6.60 2.62
C VAL A 155 -0.06 5.30 3.40
N LEU A 156 -1.05 5.26 4.27
CA LEU A 156 -1.40 4.06 5.04
C LEU A 156 -1.93 2.94 4.13
N LEU A 157 -2.76 3.26 3.14
CA LEU A 157 -3.18 2.32 2.10
C LEU A 157 -1.97 1.78 1.33
N GLY A 158 -1.11 2.69 0.85
CA GLY A 158 0.11 2.32 0.13
C GLY A 158 1.04 1.42 0.96
N LEU A 159 1.16 1.68 2.26
CA LEU A 159 1.97 0.87 3.18
C LEU A 159 1.43 -0.57 3.31
N SER A 160 0.10 -0.75 3.37
CA SER A 160 -0.53 -2.07 3.40
C SER A 160 -0.20 -2.88 2.14
N TYR A 161 -0.36 -2.29 0.95
CA TYR A 161 -0.04 -2.96 -0.31
C TYR A 161 1.47 -3.17 -0.52
N LEU A 162 2.30 -2.23 -0.09
CA LEU A 162 3.76 -2.37 -0.13
C LEU A 162 4.22 -3.58 0.68
N SER A 163 3.74 -3.73 1.90
CA SER A 163 4.12 -4.84 2.78
C SER A 163 3.64 -6.19 2.25
N MET A 164 2.41 -6.26 1.69
CA MET A 164 1.91 -7.46 1.02
C MET A 164 2.75 -7.80 -0.23
N ALA A 165 3.12 -6.81 -1.03
CA ALA A 165 3.96 -7.01 -2.21
C ALA A 165 5.37 -7.49 -1.83
N MET A 166 5.94 -6.99 -0.73
CA MET A 166 7.21 -7.49 -0.18
C MET A 166 7.10 -8.96 0.22
N ALA A 167 5.99 -9.35 0.88
CA ALA A 167 5.73 -10.74 1.24
C ALA A 167 5.63 -11.65 0.01
N VAL A 168 4.97 -11.20 -1.05
CA VAL A 168 4.92 -11.90 -2.34
C VAL A 168 6.32 -12.14 -2.90
N GLY A 169 7.20 -11.14 -2.85
CA GLY A 169 8.59 -11.25 -3.28
C GLY A 169 9.36 -12.35 -2.55
N THR A 170 9.11 -12.56 -1.25
CA THR A 170 9.80 -13.59 -0.45
C THR A 170 9.29 -15.01 -0.68
N ILE A 171 8.03 -15.17 -1.11
CA ILE A 171 7.38 -16.47 -1.32
C ILE A 171 7.57 -16.96 -2.75
N ALA A 172 7.66 -16.04 -3.70
CA ALA A 172 7.74 -16.37 -5.11
C ALA A 172 9.12 -16.96 -5.49
N GLY A 173 9.10 -18.14 -6.08
CA GLY A 173 10.32 -18.81 -6.56
C GLY A 173 10.88 -18.27 -7.89
N SER A 174 10.24 -17.26 -8.49
CA SER A 174 10.67 -16.66 -9.75
C SER A 174 10.09 -15.26 -9.96
N ARG A 175 10.75 -14.45 -10.81
CA ARG A 175 10.27 -13.10 -11.14
C ARG A 175 8.89 -13.10 -11.80
N ARG A 176 8.59 -14.10 -12.65
CA ARG A 176 7.27 -14.24 -13.28
C ARG A 176 6.20 -14.63 -12.26
N GLY A 177 6.53 -15.55 -11.36
CA GLY A 177 5.64 -15.95 -10.26
C GLY A 177 5.36 -14.78 -9.32
N ALA A 178 6.37 -14.01 -8.94
CA ALA A 178 6.20 -12.81 -8.13
C ALA A 178 5.26 -11.80 -8.79
N LEU A 179 5.43 -11.54 -10.09
CA LEU A 179 4.56 -10.63 -10.82
C LEU A 179 3.12 -11.13 -10.89
N ALA A 180 2.91 -12.42 -11.16
CA ALA A 180 1.58 -13.02 -11.24
C ALA A 180 0.84 -12.95 -9.89
N ILE A 181 1.52 -13.32 -8.79
CA ILE A 181 0.93 -13.26 -7.45
C ILE A 181 0.70 -11.80 -7.04
N ALA A 182 1.62 -10.89 -7.35
CA ALA A 182 1.47 -9.47 -7.08
C ALA A 182 0.26 -8.87 -7.82
N ALA A 183 0.04 -9.26 -9.08
CA ALA A 183 -1.14 -8.87 -9.85
C ALA A 183 -2.44 -9.42 -9.22
N LEU A 184 -2.44 -10.67 -8.75
CA LEU A 184 -3.59 -11.25 -8.04
C LEU A 184 -3.87 -10.52 -6.71
N VAL A 185 -2.84 -10.18 -5.96
CA VAL A 185 -2.98 -9.39 -4.71
C VAL A 185 -3.52 -7.99 -5.01
N LEU A 186 -3.05 -7.36 -6.09
CA LEU A 186 -3.55 -6.06 -6.51
C LEU A 186 -5.03 -6.13 -6.91
N VAL A 187 -5.38 -7.03 -7.83
CA VAL A 187 -6.76 -7.17 -8.32
C VAL A 187 -7.70 -7.62 -7.21
N GLY A 188 -7.30 -8.62 -6.41
CA GLY A 188 -8.09 -9.12 -5.29
C GLY A 188 -8.26 -8.09 -4.19
N GLY A 189 -7.25 -7.28 -3.90
CA GLY A 189 -7.30 -6.22 -2.90
C GLY A 189 -8.16 -5.04 -3.34
N VAL A 190 -8.07 -4.64 -4.62
CA VAL A 190 -8.85 -3.52 -5.17
C VAL A 190 -10.31 -3.89 -5.38
N LEU A 191 -10.59 -5.04 -6.01
CA LEU A 191 -11.96 -5.46 -6.35
C LEU A 191 -12.61 -6.32 -5.26
N GLY A 192 -11.84 -7.04 -4.46
CA GLY A 192 -12.36 -8.00 -3.49
C GLY A 192 -13.26 -7.37 -2.44
N GLY A 193 -12.99 -6.13 -2.04
CA GLY A 193 -13.84 -5.36 -1.14
C GLY A 193 -15.22 -5.09 -1.72
N ASP A 194 -15.27 -4.63 -2.95
CA ASP A 194 -16.51 -4.29 -3.65
C ASP A 194 -17.34 -5.56 -3.93
N LEU A 195 -16.68 -6.65 -4.33
CA LEU A 195 -17.34 -7.94 -4.48
C LEU A 195 -17.92 -8.47 -3.16
N ALA A 196 -17.18 -8.33 -2.06
CA ALA A 196 -17.67 -8.75 -0.74
C ALA A 196 -18.90 -7.93 -0.30
N VAL A 197 -18.96 -6.64 -0.65
CA VAL A 197 -20.14 -5.80 -0.41
C VAL A 197 -21.31 -6.25 -1.27
N ILE A 198 -21.12 -6.47 -2.57
CA ILE A 198 -22.17 -6.90 -3.50
C ILE A 198 -22.77 -8.24 -3.03
N VAL A 199 -21.94 -9.22 -2.69
CA VAL A 199 -22.41 -10.52 -2.15
C VAL A 199 -23.17 -10.33 -0.85
N SER A 200 -22.72 -9.42 0.02
CA SER A 200 -23.38 -9.14 1.32
C SER A 200 -24.73 -8.44 1.17
N LEU A 201 -24.98 -7.73 0.08
CA LEU A 201 -26.29 -7.12 -0.19
C LEU A 201 -27.34 -8.16 -0.63
N GLY A 202 -26.91 -9.30 -1.17
CA GLY A 202 -27.79 -10.44 -1.49
C GLY A 202 -28.22 -11.27 -0.28
N ASP A 203 -27.44 -11.19 0.81
CA ASP A 203 -27.76 -11.83 2.09
C ASP A 203 -28.44 -10.77 2.99
N ASP A 204 -29.52 -11.06 3.64
CA ASP A 204 -30.24 -10.14 4.54
C ASP A 204 -29.42 -9.83 5.81
N VAL A 205 -28.28 -9.15 5.61
CA VAL A 205 -27.24 -8.94 6.63
C VAL A 205 -27.42 -7.59 7.29
N GLY A 206 -27.52 -7.57 8.62
CA GLY A 206 -27.65 -6.33 9.37
C GLY A 206 -26.50 -5.34 9.14
N ALA A 207 -26.79 -4.03 9.20
CA ALA A 207 -25.86 -2.93 8.91
C ALA A 207 -24.51 -3.03 9.65
N GLY A 208 -24.48 -3.56 10.88
CA GLY A 208 -23.25 -3.73 11.65
C GLY A 208 -22.30 -4.79 11.09
N VAL A 209 -22.84 -5.85 10.47
CA VAL A 209 -22.03 -6.88 9.80
C VAL A 209 -21.52 -6.36 8.48
N LEU A 210 -22.35 -5.64 7.73
CA LEU A 210 -21.95 -5.01 6.47
C LEU A 210 -20.79 -4.01 6.68
N SER A 211 -20.90 -3.11 7.68
CA SER A 211 -19.83 -2.16 8.01
C SER A 211 -18.51 -2.85 8.39
N THR A 212 -18.58 -4.03 9.01
CA THR A 212 -17.41 -4.82 9.37
C THR A 212 -16.78 -5.47 8.12
N ARG A 213 -17.61 -6.05 7.24
CA ARG A 213 -17.12 -6.67 5.98
C ARG A 213 -16.47 -5.65 5.07
N VAL A 214 -16.99 -4.42 4.99
CA VAL A 214 -16.39 -3.31 4.24
C VAL A 214 -15.04 -2.89 4.84
N ALA A 215 -14.88 -2.95 6.17
CA ALA A 215 -13.65 -2.52 6.84
C ALA A 215 -12.49 -3.54 6.75
N ILE A 216 -12.71 -4.79 6.34
CA ILE A 216 -11.66 -5.83 6.28
C ILE A 216 -10.72 -5.65 5.09
N PRO A 217 -11.18 -5.47 3.83
CA PRO A 217 -10.30 -5.24 2.70
C PRO A 217 -9.59 -3.88 2.79
N PRO A 218 -8.31 -3.78 2.35
CA PRO A 218 -7.57 -2.52 2.46
C PRO A 218 -8.27 -1.34 1.78
N ASN A 219 -8.82 -1.52 0.58
CA ASN A 219 -9.53 -0.46 -0.15
C ASN A 219 -10.83 -0.06 0.54
N GLY A 220 -11.63 -1.03 1.02
CA GLY A 220 -12.84 -0.75 1.76
C GLY A 220 -12.57 -0.01 3.07
N ALA A 221 -11.52 -0.42 3.80
CA ALA A 221 -11.07 0.28 5.00
C ALA A 221 -10.63 1.72 4.71
N PHE A 222 -9.85 1.93 3.64
CA PHE A 222 -9.41 3.25 3.20
C PHE A 222 -10.61 4.13 2.81
N ARG A 223 -11.50 3.64 1.93
CA ARG A 223 -12.70 4.35 1.49
C ARG A 223 -13.58 4.73 2.68
N GLY A 224 -13.83 3.79 3.59
CA GLY A 224 -14.58 4.03 4.80
C GLY A 224 -13.97 5.12 5.67
N LEU A 225 -12.64 5.12 5.86
CA LEU A 225 -11.93 6.18 6.60
C LEU A 225 -12.00 7.55 5.93
N VAL A 226 -11.90 7.60 4.60
CA VAL A 226 -12.03 8.88 3.87
C VAL A 226 -13.44 9.42 4.04
N PHE A 227 -14.47 8.59 3.91
CA PHE A 227 -15.86 9.03 4.15
C PHE A 227 -16.07 9.48 5.59
N GLU A 228 -15.56 8.78 6.60
CA GLU A 228 -15.77 9.11 8.01
C GLU A 228 -14.96 10.31 8.52
N ARG A 229 -13.70 10.45 8.07
CA ARG A 229 -12.73 11.36 8.69
C ARG A 229 -12.35 12.55 7.81
N VAL A 230 -12.74 12.52 6.55
CA VAL A 230 -12.44 13.58 5.58
C VAL A 230 -13.74 14.16 5.03
N ILE A 231 -14.54 13.38 4.31
CA ILE A 231 -15.78 13.84 3.69
C ILE A 231 -16.89 13.96 4.73
N GLY A 232 -16.99 13.02 5.66
CA GLY A 232 -18.03 12.93 6.69
C GLY A 232 -18.03 14.10 7.68
N VAL A 233 -16.95 14.88 7.74
CA VAL A 233 -16.93 16.14 8.49
C VAL A 233 -17.92 17.15 7.89
N ALA A 234 -18.26 17.00 6.61
CA ALA A 234 -19.26 17.81 5.91
C ALA A 234 -20.68 17.20 5.94
N LEU A 235 -20.87 16.00 6.51
CA LEU A 235 -22.14 15.27 6.57
C LEU A 235 -22.69 15.25 8.02
N PRO A 236 -24.00 14.99 8.22
CA PRO A 236 -24.58 14.84 9.56
C PRO A 236 -23.87 13.73 10.37
N PRO A 237 -23.74 13.89 11.71
CA PRO A 237 -22.97 12.99 12.57
C PRO A 237 -23.46 11.53 12.60
N ASP A 238 -24.70 11.27 12.22
CA ASP A 238 -25.35 9.96 12.36
C ASP A 238 -25.15 9.05 11.12
N SER A 239 -24.39 9.46 10.12
CA SER A 239 -24.17 8.73 8.86
C SER A 239 -22.97 7.78 8.87
N GLY A 240 -22.60 7.23 10.03
CA GLY A 240 -21.42 6.38 10.18
C GLY A 240 -21.35 5.17 9.24
N PHE A 241 -20.41 5.19 8.29
CA PHE A 241 -20.22 4.12 7.29
C PHE A 241 -19.41 2.95 7.85
N VAL A 242 -18.34 3.24 8.58
CA VAL A 242 -17.39 2.23 9.08
C VAL A 242 -16.81 2.72 10.40
N SER A 243 -16.59 1.81 11.36
CA SER A 243 -15.85 2.17 12.56
C SER A 243 -14.40 2.56 12.21
N PRO A 244 -13.96 3.80 12.44
CA PRO A 244 -12.61 4.26 12.09
C PRO A 244 -11.52 3.43 12.76
N PHE A 245 -11.76 2.98 13.98
CA PHE A 245 -10.81 2.11 14.71
C PHE A 245 -10.63 0.77 13.99
N ARG A 246 -11.71 0.13 13.53
CA ARG A 246 -11.63 -1.15 12.80
C ARG A 246 -10.92 -1.01 11.47
N ALA A 247 -11.19 0.08 10.74
CA ALA A 247 -10.57 0.34 9.47
C ALA A 247 -9.06 0.63 9.59
N ILE A 248 -8.64 1.43 10.59
CA ILE A 248 -7.22 1.65 10.88
C ILE A 248 -6.56 0.33 11.31
N ALA A 249 -7.20 -0.42 12.21
CA ALA A 249 -6.69 -1.72 12.66
C ALA A 249 -6.54 -2.72 11.50
N SER A 250 -7.46 -2.70 10.52
CA SER A 250 -7.35 -3.51 9.30
C SER A 250 -6.12 -3.14 8.47
N LEU A 251 -5.92 -1.85 8.14
CA LEU A 251 -4.77 -1.40 7.34
C LEU A 251 -3.44 -1.71 8.05
N LEU A 252 -3.35 -1.48 9.34
CA LEU A 252 -2.17 -1.84 10.13
C LEU A 252 -2.00 -3.36 10.24
N GLY A 253 -3.09 -4.11 10.34
CA GLY A 253 -3.10 -5.57 10.35
C GLY A 253 -2.54 -6.16 9.07
N TRP A 254 -2.99 -5.70 7.91
CA TRP A 254 -2.44 -6.09 6.60
C TRP A 254 -0.96 -5.74 6.48
N THR A 255 -0.57 -4.57 6.96
CA THR A 255 0.85 -4.17 7.03
C THR A 255 1.66 -5.12 7.90
N ALA A 256 1.19 -5.43 9.09
CA ALA A 256 1.86 -6.33 10.04
C ALA A 256 1.96 -7.76 9.50
N ILE A 257 0.90 -8.26 8.85
CA ILE A 257 0.88 -9.58 8.19
C ILE A 257 1.95 -9.61 7.08
N GLY A 258 1.98 -8.61 6.20
CA GLY A 258 2.97 -8.56 5.11
C GLY A 258 4.41 -8.54 5.62
N VAL A 259 4.71 -7.72 6.62
CA VAL A 259 6.05 -7.64 7.24
C VAL A 259 6.38 -8.95 7.98
N GLY A 260 5.44 -9.51 8.71
CA GLY A 260 5.60 -10.78 9.43
C GLY A 260 5.91 -11.93 8.49
N VAL A 261 5.12 -12.10 7.43
CA VAL A 261 5.34 -13.11 6.38
C VAL A 261 6.70 -12.93 5.72
N SER A 262 7.07 -11.69 5.35
CA SER A 262 8.39 -11.39 4.77
C SER A 262 9.53 -11.82 5.70
N THR A 263 9.41 -11.49 6.99
CA THR A 263 10.43 -11.80 7.99
C THR A 263 10.57 -13.31 8.20
N VAL A 264 9.45 -14.01 8.35
CA VAL A 264 9.41 -15.47 8.53
C VAL A 264 9.95 -16.19 7.30
N ALA A 265 9.51 -15.82 6.09
CA ALA A 265 9.95 -16.42 4.86
C ALA A 265 11.47 -16.24 4.64
N MET A 266 12.01 -15.05 4.89
CA MET A 266 13.44 -14.78 4.77
C MET A 266 14.26 -15.53 5.81
N THR A 267 13.72 -15.73 7.02
CA THR A 267 14.43 -16.44 8.10
C THR A 267 14.46 -17.96 7.87
N PHE A 268 13.33 -18.53 7.47
CA PHE A 268 13.16 -20.00 7.41
C PHE A 268 13.11 -20.57 5.98
N GLY A 269 12.93 -19.74 4.96
CA GLY A 269 12.74 -20.18 3.56
C GLY A 269 13.89 -21.04 3.01
N GLY A 270 15.14 -20.75 3.39
CA GLY A 270 16.27 -21.58 3.00
C GLY A 270 16.23 -22.99 3.58
N ALA A 271 15.81 -23.15 4.83
CA ALA A 271 15.70 -24.45 5.48
C ALA A 271 14.61 -25.34 4.86
N VAL A 272 13.54 -24.72 4.32
CA VAL A 272 12.47 -25.43 3.62
C VAL A 272 12.91 -25.81 2.21
N GLY A 273 13.61 -24.94 1.49
CA GLY A 273 14.20 -25.22 0.17
C GLY A 273 15.14 -26.43 0.20
N ASP A 274 16.11 -26.41 1.12
CA ASP A 274 17.07 -27.50 1.30
C ASP A 274 16.40 -28.84 1.67
N ARG A 275 15.28 -28.80 2.41
CA ARG A 275 14.52 -30.03 2.70
C ARG A 275 13.79 -30.56 1.48
N LEU A 276 13.21 -29.70 0.68
CA LEU A 276 12.51 -30.08 -0.55
C LEU A 276 13.46 -30.63 -1.62
N GLU A 277 14.66 -30.06 -1.75
CA GLU A 277 15.69 -30.58 -2.66
C GLU A 277 16.20 -31.95 -2.21
N ARG A 278 16.42 -32.14 -0.92
CA ARG A 278 16.80 -33.46 -0.37
C ARG A 278 15.71 -34.52 -0.59
N LEU A 279 14.44 -34.15 -0.49
CA LEU A 279 13.32 -35.04 -0.77
C LEU A 279 13.19 -35.34 -2.28
N ARG A 280 13.38 -34.35 -3.15
CA ARG A 280 13.42 -34.57 -4.62
C ARG A 280 14.59 -35.46 -5.04
N GLY A 281 15.77 -35.24 -4.49
CA GLY A 281 16.94 -36.10 -4.76
C GLY A 281 16.71 -37.55 -4.34
N ARG A 282 16.05 -37.80 -3.19
CA ARG A 282 15.67 -39.14 -2.76
C ARG A 282 14.64 -39.82 -3.66
N MET A 283 13.64 -39.06 -4.16
CA MET A 283 12.64 -39.61 -5.09
C MET A 283 13.23 -39.89 -6.47
N GLY A 284 14.18 -39.11 -6.95
CA GLY A 284 14.91 -39.37 -8.21
C GLY A 284 15.70 -40.64 -8.16
N SER A 285 16.43 -40.91 -7.07
CA SER A 285 17.24 -42.12 -6.89
C SER A 285 16.44 -43.42 -6.72
N VAL A 286 15.13 -43.33 -6.42
CA VAL A 286 14.22 -44.50 -6.34
C VAL A 286 13.65 -44.85 -7.74
N ARG A 287 13.64 -43.91 -8.67
CA ARG A 287 13.08 -44.10 -10.03
C ARG A 287 14.11 -44.71 -11.00
N ASP A 288 15.38 -44.63 -10.65
CA ASP A 288 16.50 -45.19 -11.44
C ASP A 288 16.96 -46.59 -10.97
N ARG A 289 16.21 -47.22 -10.08
CA ARG A 289 16.36 -48.63 -9.67
C ARG A 289 15.14 -49.44 -10.12
#